data_a11ee4e4cb8d9612611cc067f3a72c16
#
_entry.id   a11ee4e4cb8d9612611cc067f3a72c16
#
_cell.length_a   1.000
_cell.length_b   1.000
_cell.length_c   1.000
_cell.angle_alpha   90.00
_cell.angle_beta   90.00
_cell.angle_gamma   90.00
#
_symmetry.space_group_name_H-M   'P 1'
#
loop_
_entity.id
_entity.type
_entity.pdbx_description
1 polymer ?
#
loop_
_entity_poly.entity_id
_entity_poly.type
_entity_poly.pdbx_seq_one_letter_code
_entity_poly.pdbx_strand_id
1 'polypeptide(L)'
;MTGPELKKLREDLGEAIGRELTVADMAKLCGLPDPVGATTIRKWEVSGPSGPVAELLRILAMASDRYPILEMFNVFERHDVPVKERPARQQAFREQMRGDVRRRIG
;
A
#
# COMPACT_ATOMS: atom_id res chain seq x y z
N MET A 1 3.00 -10.71 7.61
CA MET A 1 3.61 -10.47 6.27
C MET A 1 5.03 -11.02 6.26
N THR A 2 5.37 -11.79 5.25
CA THR A 2 6.73 -12.31 5.06
C THR A 2 7.59 -11.31 4.29
N GLY A 3 8.91 -11.54 4.28
CA GLY A 3 9.83 -10.72 3.49
C GLY A 3 9.51 -10.73 2.00
N PRO A 4 9.34 -11.91 1.37
CA PRO A 4 8.95 -12.00 -0.05
C PRO A 4 7.60 -11.34 -0.35
N GLU A 5 6.64 -11.40 0.55
CA GLU A 5 5.36 -10.69 0.39
C GLU A 5 5.54 -9.18 0.38
N LEU A 6 6.43 -8.66 1.23
CA LEU A 6 6.75 -7.23 1.24
C LEU A 6 7.38 -6.79 -0.08
N LYS A 7 8.31 -7.57 -0.61
CA LYS A 7 8.95 -7.27 -1.89
C LYS A 7 7.92 -7.26 -3.02
N LYS A 8 7.03 -8.26 -3.05
CA LYS A 8 5.97 -8.33 -4.04
C LYS A 8 5.02 -7.14 -3.92
N LEU A 9 4.67 -6.75 -2.70
CA LEU A 9 3.84 -5.57 -2.48
C LEU A 9 4.48 -4.31 -3.06
N ARG A 10 5.79 -4.13 -2.84
CA ARG A 10 6.52 -2.98 -3.40
C ARG A 10 6.44 -2.97 -4.92
N GLU A 11 6.65 -4.13 -5.56
CA GLU A 11 6.54 -4.27 -7.01
C GLU A 11 5.13 -3.96 -7.51
N ASP A 12 4.12 -4.49 -6.83
CA ASP A 12 2.71 -4.28 -7.20
C ASP A 12 2.27 -2.82 -7.02
N LEU A 13 2.75 -2.14 -5.97
CA LEU A 13 2.48 -0.72 -5.77
C LEU A 13 3.14 0.13 -6.86
N GLY A 14 4.37 -0.20 -7.25
CA GLY A 14 5.05 0.47 -8.35
C GLY A 14 4.28 0.34 -9.65
N GLU A 15 3.79 -0.86 -9.96
CA GLU A 15 2.95 -1.10 -11.12
C GLU A 15 1.68 -0.25 -11.06
N ALA A 16 1.04 -0.18 -9.89
CA ALA A 16 -0.20 0.56 -9.72
C ALA A 16 -0.04 2.07 -9.94
N ILE A 17 1.09 2.65 -9.56
CA ILE A 17 1.35 4.09 -9.72
C ILE A 17 2.10 4.42 -11.01
N GLY A 18 2.46 3.42 -11.81
CA GLY A 18 3.09 3.60 -13.12
C GLY A 18 4.58 3.94 -13.07
N ARG A 19 5.27 3.60 -11.99
CA ARG A 19 6.73 3.78 -11.88
C ARG A 19 7.32 2.72 -10.97
N GLU A 20 8.63 2.47 -11.11
CA GLU A 20 9.33 1.60 -10.18
C GLU A 20 9.32 2.21 -8.77
N LEU A 21 8.93 1.40 -7.78
CA LEU A 21 8.99 1.78 -6.38
C LEU A 21 10.26 1.20 -5.78
N THR A 22 11.20 2.08 -5.43
CA THR A 22 12.47 1.66 -4.86
C THR A 22 12.33 1.34 -3.36
N VAL A 23 13.35 0.68 -2.78
CA VAL A 23 13.36 0.45 -1.34
C VAL A 23 13.41 1.78 -0.56
N ALA A 24 14.04 2.81 -1.12
CA ALA A 24 14.05 4.14 -0.53
C ALA A 24 12.64 4.76 -0.53
N ASP A 25 11.89 4.59 -1.62
CA ASP A 25 10.50 5.05 -1.70
C ASP A 25 9.63 4.33 -0.67
N MET A 26 9.79 3.01 -0.55
CA MET A 26 9.05 2.23 0.44
C MET A 26 9.37 2.69 1.86
N ALA A 27 10.62 3.04 2.14
CA ALA A 27 11.02 3.59 3.43
C ALA A 27 10.27 4.89 3.73
N LYS A 28 10.12 5.77 2.75
CA LYS A 28 9.32 7.01 2.92
C LYS A 28 7.87 6.70 3.25
N LEU A 29 7.28 5.71 2.57
CA LEU A 29 5.90 5.30 2.83
C LEU A 29 5.73 4.76 4.26
N CYS A 30 6.76 4.12 4.80
CA CYS A 30 6.74 3.60 6.16
C CYS A 30 7.15 4.63 7.22
N GLY A 31 7.47 5.86 6.81
CA GLY A 31 7.90 6.90 7.73
C GLY A 31 9.30 6.68 8.30
N LEU A 32 10.14 5.93 7.61
CA LEU A 32 11.51 5.65 8.06
C LEU A 32 12.47 6.77 7.60
N PRO A 33 13.37 7.23 8.49
CA PRO A 33 14.29 8.31 8.16
C PRO A 33 15.41 7.86 7.22
N ASP A 34 15.88 8.77 6.35
CA ASP A 34 17.09 8.61 5.58
C ASP A 34 18.32 8.73 6.50
N PRO A 35 19.42 8.05 6.18
CA PRO A 35 19.60 7.07 5.10
C PRO A 35 19.28 5.63 5.53
N VAL A 36 18.89 5.42 6.78
CA VAL A 36 18.73 4.10 7.40
C VAL A 36 17.52 3.35 6.87
N GLY A 37 16.50 4.09 6.39
CA GLY A 37 15.23 3.52 5.96
C GLY A 37 15.36 2.47 4.88
N ALA A 38 16.14 2.74 3.83
CA ALA A 38 16.33 1.79 2.73
C ALA A 38 16.98 0.48 3.21
N THR A 39 17.94 0.58 4.11
CA THR A 39 18.59 -0.59 4.70
C THR A 39 17.58 -1.41 5.51
N THR A 40 16.71 -0.75 6.26
CA THR A 40 15.65 -1.40 7.03
C THR A 40 14.67 -2.13 6.11
N ILE A 41 14.26 -1.51 5.01
CA ILE A 41 13.36 -2.16 4.05
C ILE A 41 14.02 -3.41 3.45
N ARG A 42 15.28 -3.33 3.04
CA ARG A 42 16.01 -4.50 2.52
C ARG A 42 16.02 -5.65 3.53
N LYS A 43 16.24 -5.33 4.79
CA LYS A 43 16.22 -6.32 5.87
C LYS A 43 14.82 -6.93 6.03
N TRP A 44 13.77 -6.12 5.97
CA TRP A 44 12.40 -6.60 6.08
C TRP A 44 11.96 -7.43 4.87
N GLU A 45 12.52 -7.18 3.69
CA GLU A 45 12.25 -8.00 2.51
C GLU A 45 12.85 -9.40 2.62
N VAL A 46 13.68 -9.63 3.63
CA VAL A 46 14.21 -10.95 3.95
C VAL A 46 13.46 -11.58 5.13
N SER A 47 13.30 -10.84 6.22
CA SER A 47 12.78 -11.37 7.48
C SER A 47 11.32 -11.03 7.79
N GLY A 48 10.74 -10.09 7.04
CA GLY A 48 9.40 -9.56 7.29
C GLY A 48 9.40 -8.32 8.15
N PRO A 49 8.42 -7.43 7.96
CA PRO A 49 8.27 -6.20 8.76
C PRO A 49 7.68 -6.50 10.14
N SER A 50 7.84 -5.55 11.08
CA SER A 50 7.19 -5.63 12.38
C SER A 50 5.67 -5.53 12.24
N GLY A 51 4.94 -6.01 13.28
CA GLY A 51 3.48 -6.09 13.27
C GLY A 51 2.76 -4.79 12.90
N PRO A 52 3.05 -3.64 13.57
CA PRO A 52 2.37 -2.38 13.23
C PRO A 52 2.64 -1.92 11.81
N VAL A 53 3.87 -2.11 11.30
CA VAL A 53 4.23 -1.75 9.93
C VAL A 53 3.54 -2.69 8.94
N ALA A 54 3.45 -3.97 9.25
CA ALA A 54 2.73 -4.93 8.40
C ALA A 54 1.27 -4.51 8.21
N GLU A 55 0.61 -4.04 9.26
CA GLU A 55 -0.78 -3.56 9.15
C GLU A 55 -0.88 -2.30 8.29
N LEU A 56 0.04 -1.34 8.45
CA LEU A 56 0.10 -0.16 7.59
C LEU A 56 0.28 -0.56 6.12
N LEU A 57 1.16 -1.50 5.85
CA LEU A 57 1.45 -1.96 4.49
C LEU A 57 0.25 -2.68 3.88
N ARG A 58 -0.54 -3.42 4.67
CA ARG A 58 -1.77 -4.04 4.19
C ARG A 58 -2.79 -3.00 3.74
N ILE A 59 -2.85 -1.87 4.42
CA ILE A 59 -3.72 -0.75 4.03
C ILE A 59 -3.22 -0.14 2.72
N LEU A 60 -1.92 0.13 2.63
CA LEU A 60 -1.33 0.68 1.42
C LEU A 60 -1.48 -0.26 0.21
N ALA A 61 -1.49 -1.57 0.46
CA ALA A 61 -1.69 -2.56 -0.59
C ALA A 61 -3.00 -2.35 -1.36
N MET A 62 -4.00 -1.76 -0.74
CA MET A 62 -5.28 -1.49 -1.38
C MET A 62 -5.18 -0.48 -2.54
N ALA A 63 -4.06 0.21 -2.70
CA ALA A 63 -3.80 1.04 -3.87
C ALA A 63 -3.59 0.18 -5.13
N SER A 64 -3.15 -1.07 -4.98
CA SER A 64 -2.96 -2.00 -6.09
C SER A 64 -4.25 -2.75 -6.40
N ASP A 65 -4.52 -2.99 -7.70
CA ASP A 65 -5.67 -3.79 -8.13
C ASP A 65 -5.55 -5.27 -7.73
N ARG A 66 -4.39 -5.69 -7.29
CA ARG A 66 -4.11 -7.08 -6.90
C ARG A 66 -4.54 -7.40 -5.47
N TYR A 67 -4.97 -6.39 -4.71
CA TYR A 67 -5.37 -6.57 -3.32
C TYR A 67 -6.82 -6.13 -3.14
N PRO A 68 -7.64 -6.92 -2.45
CA PRO A 68 -9.02 -6.53 -2.19
C PRO A 68 -9.07 -5.38 -1.18
N ILE A 69 -10.12 -4.58 -1.27
CA ILE A 69 -10.41 -3.58 -0.25
C ILE A 69 -10.93 -4.33 0.99
N LEU A 70 -10.31 -4.07 2.13
CA LEU A 70 -10.69 -4.72 3.38
C LEU A 70 -12.07 -4.23 3.83
N GLU A 71 -12.92 -5.14 4.26
CA GLU A 71 -14.28 -4.79 4.68
C GLU A 71 -14.31 -3.84 5.86
N MET A 72 -13.34 -3.94 6.78
CA MET A 72 -13.28 -3.03 7.92
C MET A 72 -13.07 -1.56 7.50
N PHE A 73 -12.57 -1.34 6.30
CA PHE A 73 -12.44 -0.01 5.69
C PHE A 73 -13.53 0.25 4.68
N ASN A 74 -14.49 -0.67 4.55
CA ASN A 74 -15.59 -0.53 3.62
C ASN A 74 -16.63 0.42 4.21
N VAL A 75 -16.66 1.64 3.71
CA VAL A 75 -17.63 2.63 4.14
C VAL A 75 -18.96 2.50 3.41
N PHE A 76 -19.11 1.52 2.53
CA PHE A 76 -20.29 1.40 1.66
C PHE A 76 -21.55 1.13 2.45
N GLU A 77 -21.48 0.25 3.45
CA GLU A 77 -22.62 -0.03 4.30
C GLU A 77 -22.94 1.14 5.24
N ARG A 78 -21.91 1.85 5.69
CA ARG A 78 -22.07 3.00 6.58
C ARG A 78 -22.76 4.19 5.90
N HIS A 79 -22.68 4.25 4.58
CA HIS A 79 -23.21 5.36 3.77
C HIS A 79 -24.26 4.90 2.78
N ASP A 80 -24.81 3.70 2.96
CA ASP A 80 -25.88 3.12 2.12
C ASP A 80 -25.59 3.21 0.63
N VAL A 81 -24.36 2.91 0.23
CA VAL A 81 -23.99 2.93 -1.19
C VAL A 81 -24.64 1.76 -1.92
N PRO A 82 -25.42 2.01 -2.99
CA PRO A 82 -26.02 0.93 -3.77
C PRO A 82 -24.98 -0.02 -4.33
N VAL A 83 -25.31 -1.31 -4.37
CA VAL A 83 -24.38 -2.36 -4.83
C VAL A 83 -23.82 -2.06 -6.23
N LYS A 84 -24.65 -1.56 -7.13
CA LYS A 84 -24.22 -1.21 -8.50
C LYS A 84 -23.18 -0.10 -8.58
N GLU A 85 -23.09 0.75 -7.54
CA GLU A 85 -22.13 1.85 -7.48
C GLU A 85 -20.83 1.48 -6.77
N ARG A 86 -20.80 0.33 -6.09
CA ARG A 86 -19.64 -0.10 -5.29
C ARG A 86 -18.37 -0.27 -6.11
N PRO A 87 -18.40 -0.88 -7.32
CA PRO A 87 -17.18 -1.00 -8.12
C PRO A 87 -16.54 0.34 -8.47
N ALA A 88 -17.36 1.34 -8.84
CA ALA A 88 -16.85 2.68 -9.14
C ALA A 88 -16.28 3.35 -7.90
N ARG A 89 -16.92 3.17 -6.74
CA ARG A 89 -16.42 3.70 -5.47
C ARG A 89 -15.11 3.05 -5.04
N GLN A 90 -14.98 1.73 -5.24
CA GLN A 90 -13.75 1.01 -4.96
C GLN A 90 -12.61 1.52 -5.83
N GLN A 91 -12.87 1.72 -7.12
CA GLN A 91 -11.86 2.27 -8.03
C GLN A 91 -11.46 3.69 -7.65
N ALA A 92 -12.42 4.53 -7.29
CA ALA A 92 -12.13 5.88 -6.82
C ALA A 92 -11.26 5.87 -5.56
N PHE A 93 -11.52 4.96 -4.63
CA PHE A 93 -10.70 4.79 -3.43
C PHE A 93 -9.26 4.39 -3.79
N ARG A 94 -9.10 3.43 -4.70
CA ARG A 94 -7.76 3.01 -5.14
C ARG A 94 -6.99 4.16 -5.78
N GLU A 95 -7.65 4.94 -6.63
CA GLU A 95 -7.01 6.10 -7.27
C GLU A 95 -6.61 7.16 -6.23
N GLN A 96 -7.42 7.38 -5.22
CA GLN A 96 -7.08 8.28 -4.12
C GLN A 96 -5.86 7.77 -3.35
N MET A 97 -5.81 6.47 -3.06
CA MET A 97 -4.66 5.85 -2.39
C MET A 97 -3.39 5.96 -3.24
N ARG A 98 -3.50 5.75 -4.56
CA ARG A 98 -2.38 5.91 -5.48
C ARG A 98 -1.84 7.34 -5.47
N GLY A 99 -2.74 8.32 -5.43
CA GLY A 99 -2.37 9.73 -5.31
C GLY A 99 -1.61 10.01 -4.01
N ASP A 100 -2.06 9.43 -2.91
CA ASP A 100 -1.39 9.56 -1.61
C ASP A 100 0.00 8.95 -1.63
N VAL A 101 0.15 7.77 -2.22
CA VAL A 101 1.45 7.12 -2.38
C VAL A 101 2.41 8.01 -3.17
N ARG A 102 1.96 8.55 -4.31
CA ARG A 102 2.78 9.45 -5.14
C ARG A 102 3.24 10.67 -4.38
N ARG A 103 2.35 11.30 -3.60
CA ARG A 103 2.71 12.47 -2.81
C ARG A 103 3.75 12.17 -1.75
N ARG A 104 3.67 11.03 -1.09
CA ARG A 104 4.60 10.66 -0.03
C ARG A 104 6.01 10.37 -0.53
N ILE A 105 6.13 9.86 -1.74
CA ILE A 105 7.44 9.48 -2.30
C ILE A 105 8.02 10.53 -3.24
N GLY A 106 7.18 11.44 -3.68
CA GLY A 106 7.55 12.48 -4.65
C GLY A 106 7.92 13.75 -4.05
#